data_be3e1a2fc25a58844644af79ab071401
#
_entry.id   be3e1a2fc25a58844644af79ab071401
#
_cell.length_a   1.000
_cell.length_b   1.000
_cell.length_c   1.000
_cell.angle_alpha   90.00
_cell.angle_beta   90.00
_cell.angle_gamma   90.00
#
_symmetry.space_group_name_H-M   'P 1'
#
loop_
_entity.id
_entity.type
_entity.pdbx_description
1 polymer ?
#
loop_
_entity_poly.entity_id
_entity_poly.type
_entity_poly.pdbx_seq_one_letter_code
_entity_poly.pdbx_strand_id
1 'polypeptide(L)'
;LFLSRECQFCKTEPKGERQGYALLDMAHPEPKRIQRKLFRKGVAPVGTLIPLQFSICKRCRRTLLLIEYLPVLLAAVFGALGLVVLALPAVNDAMLRTAAWLPFAIWVTLIAIAYLAGKAISASKMKRAERRMYADIRKHPVVQEMLDKGWFPLSRDSRVPVIFSKSRRVRGLGTAVLPEEETR
;
A
#
# COMPACT_ATOMS: atom_id res chain seq x y z
N LEU A 1 -19.47 -12.37 3.36
CA LEU A 1 -18.36 -12.35 4.30
C LEU A 1 -17.69 -13.71 4.26
N PHE A 2 -16.62 -13.81 3.49
CA PHE A 2 -15.98 -15.09 3.19
C PHE A 2 -14.94 -15.41 4.26
N LEU A 3 -15.30 -16.25 5.22
CA LEU A 3 -14.39 -16.88 6.16
C LEU A 3 -13.67 -18.04 5.44
N SER A 4 -12.73 -17.74 4.58
CA SER A 4 -11.91 -18.77 3.97
C SER A 4 -10.66 -19.00 4.83
N ARG A 5 -10.33 -20.27 5.09
CA ARG A 5 -9.04 -20.67 5.67
C ARG A 5 -7.90 -20.47 4.66
N GLU A 6 -8.25 -20.40 3.39
CA GLU A 6 -7.33 -20.21 2.28
C GLU A 6 -7.13 -18.74 1.92
N CYS A 7 -5.98 -18.44 1.35
CA CYS A 7 -5.64 -17.11 0.86
C CYS A 7 -6.46 -16.74 -0.39
N GLN A 8 -7.23 -15.66 -0.32
CA GLN A 8 -8.03 -15.16 -1.44
C GLN A 8 -7.21 -14.39 -2.47
N PHE A 9 -5.97 -14.03 -2.14
CA PHE A 9 -5.05 -13.38 -3.08
C PHE A 9 -4.31 -14.35 -3.99
N CYS A 10 -4.14 -15.63 -3.62
CA CYS A 10 -3.47 -16.62 -4.47
C CYS A 10 -4.35 -17.01 -5.67
N LYS A 11 -3.76 -16.96 -6.88
CA LYS A 11 -4.36 -17.46 -8.13
C LYS A 11 -3.95 -18.89 -8.44
N THR A 12 -2.73 -19.27 -8.02
CA THR A 12 -2.15 -20.59 -8.28
C THR A 12 -2.33 -21.50 -7.07
N GLU A 13 -2.58 -22.78 -7.32
CA GLU A 13 -2.64 -23.83 -6.30
C GLU A 13 -1.24 -24.40 -6.00
N PRO A 14 -0.98 -24.82 -4.75
CA PRO A 14 -1.88 -24.75 -3.59
C PRO A 14 -1.98 -23.33 -3.03
N LYS A 15 -3.19 -22.95 -2.64
CA LYS A 15 -3.41 -21.68 -1.96
C LYS A 15 -2.79 -21.72 -0.56
N GLY A 16 -2.10 -20.64 -0.18
CA GLY A 16 -1.49 -20.57 1.15
C GLY A 16 -2.54 -20.42 2.26
N GLU A 17 -2.22 -20.93 3.45
CA GLU A 17 -3.05 -20.73 4.63
C GLU A 17 -3.16 -19.27 5.04
N ARG A 18 -4.32 -18.89 5.55
CA ARG A 18 -4.58 -17.56 6.08
C ARG A 18 -3.66 -17.26 7.26
N GLN A 19 -2.97 -16.13 7.24
CA GLN A 19 -2.18 -15.60 8.35
C GLN A 19 -2.55 -14.17 8.73
N GLY A 20 -3.64 -13.67 8.19
CA GLY A 20 -4.15 -12.32 8.44
C GLY A 20 -5.20 -11.92 7.43
N TYR A 21 -5.54 -10.66 7.49
CA TYR A 21 -6.57 -10.06 6.65
C TYR A 21 -6.03 -8.84 5.92
N ALA A 22 -6.52 -8.63 4.71
CA ALA A 22 -6.37 -7.40 3.96
C ALA A 22 -7.74 -6.71 3.92
N LEU A 23 -7.78 -5.46 4.32
CA LEU A 23 -8.98 -4.65 4.44
C LEU A 23 -9.00 -3.64 3.29
N LEU A 24 -10.13 -3.57 2.59
CA LEU A 24 -10.41 -2.59 1.56
C LEU A 24 -11.73 -1.91 1.92
N ASP A 25 -11.71 -0.61 2.12
CA ASP A 25 -12.92 0.15 2.35
C ASP A 25 -13.56 0.53 1.01
N MET A 26 -14.79 0.09 0.79
CA MET A 26 -15.60 0.45 -0.36
C MET A 26 -16.64 1.48 0.05
N ALA A 27 -16.81 2.51 -0.78
CA ALA A 27 -17.80 3.55 -0.57
C ALA A 27 -18.83 3.54 -1.71
N HIS A 28 -20.07 3.83 -1.38
CA HIS A 28 -21.13 4.06 -2.36
C HIS A 28 -21.52 5.53 -2.37
N PRO A 29 -21.61 6.19 -3.51
CA PRO A 29 -22.03 7.58 -3.60
C PRO A 29 -23.53 7.67 -3.29
N GLU A 30 -23.87 8.20 -2.12
CA GLU A 30 -25.26 8.58 -1.78
C GLU A 30 -25.43 10.09 -1.97
N PRO A 31 -26.30 10.53 -2.88
CA PRO A 31 -26.48 11.96 -3.14
C PRO A 31 -27.09 12.76 -2.00
N LYS A 32 -27.62 12.10 -0.96
CA LYS A 32 -28.38 12.75 0.11
C LYS A 32 -27.64 13.09 1.40
N ARG A 33 -26.38 12.66 1.58
CA ARG A 33 -25.61 12.95 2.79
C ARG A 33 -24.35 13.75 2.51
N ILE A 34 -24.54 15.04 2.25
CA ILE A 34 -23.42 16.00 2.23
C ILE A 34 -23.06 16.26 3.69
N GLN A 35 -22.03 15.59 4.22
CA GLN A 35 -21.44 16.00 5.48
C GLN A 35 -20.61 17.26 5.25
N ARG A 36 -21.18 18.42 5.57
CA ARG A 36 -20.48 19.70 5.64
C ARG A 36 -19.47 19.63 6.79
N LYS A 37 -18.23 19.29 6.52
CA LYS A 37 -17.13 19.58 7.45
C LYS A 37 -16.66 21.00 7.21
N LEU A 38 -16.76 21.85 8.25
CA LEU A 38 -16.61 23.32 8.24
C LEU A 38 -15.25 23.82 7.69
N PHE A 39 -14.23 22.97 7.49
CA PHE A 39 -12.85 23.37 7.17
C PHE A 39 -12.20 22.61 6.00
N ARG A 40 -12.91 21.88 5.18
CA ARG A 40 -12.32 21.24 3.98
C ARG A 40 -13.15 21.58 2.73
N LYS A 41 -12.56 22.38 1.85
CA LYS A 41 -13.01 22.53 0.46
C LYS A 41 -12.82 21.19 -0.25
N GLY A 42 -13.88 20.62 -0.76
CA GLY A 42 -13.87 19.36 -1.50
C GLY A 42 -14.44 18.19 -0.70
N VAL A 43 -15.75 18.15 -0.55
CA VAL A 43 -16.47 17.02 0.07
C VAL A 43 -16.95 16.13 -1.07
N ALA A 44 -16.27 14.99 -1.27
CA ALA A 44 -16.92 13.90 -1.99
C ALA A 44 -18.08 13.40 -1.11
N PRO A 45 -19.29 13.25 -1.64
CA PRO A 45 -20.39 12.64 -0.90
C PRO A 45 -20.03 11.17 -0.64
N VAL A 46 -19.58 10.87 0.56
CA VAL A 46 -19.34 9.50 1.00
C VAL A 46 -20.63 9.04 1.66
N GLY A 47 -21.34 8.15 0.98
CA GLY A 47 -22.51 7.48 1.52
C GLY A 47 -22.13 6.33 2.44
N THR A 48 -22.65 5.15 2.15
CA THR A 48 -22.40 3.95 2.95
C THR A 48 -20.97 3.45 2.75
N LEU A 49 -20.26 3.14 3.85
CA LEU A 49 -18.94 2.53 3.85
C LEU A 49 -19.03 1.06 4.22
N ILE A 50 -18.48 0.18 3.40
CA ILE A 50 -18.40 -1.25 3.67
C ILE A 50 -16.96 -1.69 3.66
N PRO A 51 -16.41 -2.19 4.78
CA PRO A 51 -15.10 -2.79 4.82
C PRO A 51 -15.14 -4.21 4.25
N LEU A 52 -14.48 -4.42 3.11
CA LEU A 52 -14.24 -5.76 2.58
C LEU A 52 -13.00 -6.35 3.24
N GLN A 53 -13.13 -7.58 3.73
CA GLN A 53 -12.03 -8.30 4.37
C GLN A 53 -11.70 -9.54 3.56
N PHE A 54 -10.44 -9.61 3.14
CA PHE A 54 -9.90 -10.74 2.37
C PHE A 54 -8.88 -11.50 3.21
N SER A 55 -8.97 -12.82 3.21
CA SER A 55 -7.95 -13.68 3.82
C SER A 55 -6.64 -13.61 3.04
N ILE A 56 -5.52 -13.39 3.73
CA ILE A 56 -4.20 -13.27 3.09
C ILE A 56 -3.15 -14.15 3.77
N CYS A 57 -2.33 -14.85 2.98
CA CYS A 57 -1.19 -15.62 3.47
C CYS A 57 0.07 -14.73 3.63
N LYS A 58 1.04 -15.22 4.38
CA LYS A 58 2.31 -14.52 4.66
C LYS A 58 3.08 -14.13 3.40
N ARG A 59 3.09 -15.03 2.39
CA ARG A 59 3.79 -14.81 1.11
C ARG A 59 3.18 -13.64 0.34
N CYS A 60 1.85 -13.64 0.14
CA CYS A 60 1.15 -12.57 -0.56
C CYS A 60 1.29 -11.23 0.19
N ARG A 61 1.11 -11.23 1.52
CA ARG A 61 1.29 -10.03 2.35
C ARG A 61 2.69 -9.43 2.22
N ARG A 62 3.75 -10.26 2.33
CA ARG A 62 5.14 -9.79 2.18
C ARG A 62 5.40 -9.22 0.79
N THR A 63 4.88 -9.86 -0.26
CA THR A 63 5.05 -9.39 -1.63
C THR A 63 4.38 -8.03 -1.82
N LEU A 64 3.16 -7.84 -1.33
CA LEU A 64 2.44 -6.57 -1.43
C LEU A 64 3.13 -5.46 -0.63
N LEU A 65 3.55 -5.73 0.61
CA LEU A 65 4.31 -4.78 1.42
C LEU A 65 5.62 -4.38 0.73
N LEU A 66 6.33 -5.34 0.15
CA LEU A 66 7.58 -5.07 -0.54
C LEU A 66 7.34 -4.20 -1.80
N ILE A 67 6.28 -4.45 -2.56
CA ILE A 67 5.90 -3.62 -3.71
C ILE A 67 5.59 -2.19 -3.28
N GLU A 68 4.88 -2.02 -2.16
CA GLU A 68 4.47 -0.70 -1.65
C GLU A 68 5.66 0.11 -1.12
N TYR A 69 6.49 -0.52 -0.28
CA TYR A 69 7.56 0.19 0.43
C TYR A 69 8.89 0.24 -0.31
N LEU A 70 9.08 -0.53 -1.39
CA LEU A 70 10.33 -0.60 -2.14
C LEU A 70 10.87 0.78 -2.58
N PRO A 71 10.06 1.70 -3.13
CA PRO A 71 10.56 3.01 -3.53
C PRO A 71 11.11 3.83 -2.35
N VAL A 72 10.39 3.82 -1.23
CA VAL A 72 10.79 4.55 -0.03
C VAL A 72 12.03 3.91 0.60
N LEU A 73 12.09 2.59 0.64
CA LEU A 73 13.23 1.85 1.19
C LEU A 73 14.50 2.11 0.38
N LEU A 74 14.43 2.10 -0.95
CA LEU A 74 15.57 2.43 -1.79
C LEU A 74 16.02 3.88 -1.58
N ALA A 75 15.07 4.84 -1.56
CA ALA A 75 15.39 6.24 -1.29
C ALA A 75 16.07 6.42 0.08
N ALA A 76 15.58 5.73 1.11
CA ALA A 76 16.16 5.79 2.44
C ALA A 76 17.58 5.20 2.50
N VAL A 77 17.79 4.03 1.88
CA VAL A 77 19.11 3.38 1.84
C VAL A 77 20.13 4.24 1.09
N PHE A 78 19.78 4.74 -0.11
CA PHE A 78 20.69 5.57 -0.89
C PHE A 78 20.88 6.94 -0.26
N GLY A 79 19.86 7.50 0.40
CA GLY A 79 19.99 8.72 1.18
C GLY A 79 20.96 8.57 2.34
N ALA A 80 20.87 7.48 3.10
CA ALA A 80 21.80 7.19 4.20
C ALA A 80 23.24 6.96 3.70
N LEU A 81 23.41 6.16 2.63
CA LEU A 81 24.72 5.95 2.02
C LEU A 81 25.34 7.27 1.49
N GLY A 82 24.51 8.11 0.87
CA GLY A 82 24.94 9.43 0.41
C GLY A 82 25.43 10.30 1.55
N LEU A 83 24.75 10.33 2.69
CA LEU A 83 25.20 11.06 3.88
C LEU A 83 26.53 10.53 4.41
N VAL A 84 26.72 9.19 4.44
CA VAL A 84 28.01 8.61 4.88
C VAL A 84 29.14 9.03 3.95
N VAL A 85 28.92 9.02 2.63
CA VAL A 85 29.94 9.44 1.66
C VAL A 85 30.24 10.93 1.80
N LEU A 86 29.23 11.79 1.98
CA LEU A 86 29.41 13.22 2.19
C LEU A 86 30.04 13.57 3.53
N ALA A 87 29.95 12.70 4.53
CA ALA A 87 30.63 12.86 5.80
C ALA A 87 32.16 12.61 5.71
N LEU A 88 32.66 12.05 4.63
CA LEU A 88 34.10 11.89 4.39
C LEU A 88 34.73 13.24 4.08
N PRO A 89 35.73 13.72 4.90
CA PRO A 89 36.30 15.06 4.73
C PRO A 89 36.86 15.30 3.33
N ALA A 90 37.57 14.30 2.78
CA ALA A 90 38.16 14.41 1.46
C ALA A 90 37.13 14.66 0.32
N VAL A 91 35.95 14.04 0.41
CA VAL A 91 34.87 14.20 -0.57
C VAL A 91 34.16 15.54 -0.37
N ASN A 92 33.86 15.89 0.88
CA ASN A 92 33.16 17.12 1.21
C ASN A 92 34.00 18.35 0.85
N ASP A 93 35.28 18.38 1.22
CA ASP A 93 36.19 19.50 0.92
C ASP A 93 36.40 19.69 -0.57
N ALA A 94 36.53 18.60 -1.34
CA ALA A 94 36.64 18.67 -2.80
C ALA A 94 35.39 19.26 -3.44
N MET A 95 34.19 18.89 -2.96
CA MET A 95 32.93 19.44 -3.47
C MET A 95 32.69 20.88 -3.06
N LEU A 96 32.98 21.23 -1.79
CA LEU A 96 32.81 22.58 -1.28
C LEU A 96 33.73 23.60 -1.96
N ARG A 97 34.92 23.21 -2.39
CA ARG A 97 35.83 24.05 -3.20
C ARG A 97 35.23 24.43 -4.56
N THR A 98 34.34 23.59 -5.10
CA THR A 98 33.70 23.87 -6.39
C THR A 98 32.45 24.73 -6.21
N ALA A 99 31.55 24.38 -5.32
CA ALA A 99 30.37 25.16 -4.97
C ALA A 99 29.75 24.65 -3.66
N ALA A 100 29.39 25.57 -2.76
CA ALA A 100 28.88 25.23 -1.44
C ALA A 100 27.55 24.43 -1.44
N TRP A 101 26.73 24.58 -2.49
CA TRP A 101 25.48 23.88 -2.65
C TRP A 101 25.61 22.50 -3.32
N LEU A 102 26.76 22.17 -3.90
CA LEU A 102 26.98 20.97 -4.71
C LEU A 102 26.75 19.66 -3.95
N PRO A 103 27.26 19.48 -2.71
CA PRO A 103 27.01 18.27 -1.93
C PRO A 103 25.51 18.00 -1.72
N PHE A 104 24.78 19.05 -1.39
CA PHE A 104 23.32 18.96 -1.16
C PHE A 104 22.58 18.58 -2.46
N ALA A 105 22.90 19.21 -3.57
CA ALA A 105 22.26 18.92 -4.86
C ALA A 105 22.50 17.48 -5.31
N ILE A 106 23.73 16.98 -5.17
CA ILE A 106 24.07 15.58 -5.49
C ILE A 106 23.28 14.64 -4.60
N TRP A 107 23.21 14.90 -3.30
CA TRP A 107 22.48 14.07 -2.35
C TRP A 107 20.98 13.99 -2.67
N VAL A 108 20.33 15.11 -2.91
CA VAL A 108 18.91 15.18 -3.28
C VAL A 108 18.66 14.44 -4.60
N THR A 109 19.52 14.65 -5.59
CA THR A 109 19.44 13.97 -6.90
C THR A 109 19.56 12.46 -6.77
N LEU A 110 20.48 11.98 -5.94
CA LEU A 110 20.68 10.57 -5.66
C LEU A 110 19.43 9.93 -5.04
N ILE A 111 18.81 10.60 -4.07
CA ILE A 111 17.56 10.15 -3.45
C ILE A 111 16.43 10.10 -4.49
N ALA A 112 16.32 11.14 -5.31
CA ALA A 112 15.28 11.21 -6.34
C ALA A 112 15.42 10.07 -7.37
N ILE A 113 16.64 9.82 -7.86
CA ILE A 113 16.94 8.72 -8.80
C ILE A 113 16.61 7.36 -8.14
N ALA A 114 17.03 7.15 -6.89
CA ALA A 114 16.76 5.92 -6.15
C ALA A 114 15.25 5.68 -5.96
N TYR A 115 14.49 6.72 -5.66
CA TYR A 115 13.04 6.65 -5.55
C TYR A 115 12.37 6.30 -6.88
N LEU A 116 12.77 6.95 -7.97
CA LEU A 116 12.24 6.67 -9.31
C LEU A 116 12.59 5.26 -9.79
N ALA A 117 13.83 4.81 -9.57
CA ALA A 117 14.24 3.44 -9.82
C ALA A 117 13.42 2.44 -9.01
N GLY A 118 13.19 2.74 -7.72
CA GLY A 118 12.32 1.96 -6.86
C GLY A 118 10.88 1.85 -7.39
N LYS A 119 10.34 2.94 -7.92
CA LYS A 119 9.03 2.94 -8.59
C LYS A 119 9.00 2.03 -9.83
N ALA A 120 10.01 2.09 -10.66
CA ALA A 120 10.11 1.26 -11.86
C ALA A 120 10.22 -0.23 -11.51
N ILE A 121 11.08 -0.57 -10.55
CA ILE A 121 11.25 -1.95 -10.07
C ILE A 121 9.97 -2.47 -9.42
N SER A 122 9.31 -1.65 -8.59
CA SER A 122 8.02 -1.98 -7.96
C SER A 122 6.94 -2.27 -9.01
N ALA A 123 6.85 -1.47 -10.07
CA ALA A 123 5.91 -1.70 -11.17
C ALA A 123 6.18 -3.04 -11.90
N SER A 124 7.44 -3.36 -12.16
CA SER A 124 7.84 -4.63 -12.78
C SER A 124 7.53 -5.83 -11.88
N LYS A 125 7.77 -5.70 -10.56
CA LYS A 125 7.42 -6.73 -9.57
C LYS A 125 5.91 -6.93 -9.46
N MET A 126 5.13 -5.85 -9.53
CA MET A 126 3.67 -5.92 -9.53
C MET A 126 3.13 -6.72 -10.73
N LYS A 127 3.60 -6.45 -11.95
CA LYS A 127 3.25 -7.21 -13.15
C LYS A 127 3.59 -8.71 -13.04
N ARG A 128 4.75 -9.04 -12.45
CA ARG A 128 5.13 -10.44 -12.20
C ARG A 128 4.25 -11.09 -11.13
N ALA A 129 3.93 -10.37 -10.07
CA ALA A 129 3.08 -10.85 -8.99
C ALA A 129 1.65 -11.11 -9.48
N GLU A 130 1.10 -10.31 -10.40
CA GLU A 130 -0.23 -10.49 -10.99
C GLU A 130 -0.45 -11.85 -11.66
N ARG A 131 0.60 -12.50 -12.12
CA ARG A 131 0.51 -13.86 -12.70
C ARG A 131 0.19 -14.92 -11.64
N ARG A 132 0.59 -14.70 -10.37
CA ARG A 132 0.49 -15.68 -9.28
C ARG A 132 -0.54 -15.30 -8.22
N MET A 133 -0.89 -14.01 -8.13
CA MET A 133 -1.77 -13.48 -7.11
C MET A 133 -2.52 -12.24 -7.64
N TYR A 134 -3.61 -11.87 -6.96
CA TYR A 134 -4.28 -10.60 -7.19
C TYR A 134 -3.46 -9.47 -6.56
N ALA A 135 -2.39 -9.02 -7.25
CA ALA A 135 -1.55 -7.93 -6.77
C ALA A 135 -2.32 -6.60 -6.78
N ASP A 136 -3.13 -6.37 -7.82
CA ASP A 136 -4.12 -5.31 -7.85
C ASP A 136 -5.46 -5.87 -7.35
N ILE A 137 -5.86 -5.45 -6.16
CA ILE A 137 -7.12 -5.89 -5.54
C ILE A 137 -8.35 -5.50 -6.35
N ARG A 138 -8.26 -4.46 -7.18
CA ARG A 138 -9.35 -4.03 -8.07
C ARG A 138 -9.72 -5.09 -9.10
N LYS A 139 -8.78 -5.99 -9.45
CA LYS A 139 -9.00 -7.12 -10.35
C LYS A 139 -9.56 -8.37 -9.66
N HIS A 140 -9.82 -8.30 -8.35
CA HIS A 140 -10.45 -9.38 -7.62
C HIS A 140 -11.93 -9.47 -7.98
N PRO A 141 -12.50 -10.67 -8.27
CA PRO A 141 -13.89 -10.82 -8.75
C PRO A 141 -14.93 -10.10 -7.89
N VAL A 142 -14.82 -10.25 -6.57
CA VAL A 142 -15.74 -9.60 -5.62
C VAL A 142 -15.65 -8.06 -5.69
N VAL A 143 -14.44 -7.52 -5.88
CA VAL A 143 -14.27 -6.06 -6.00
C VAL A 143 -14.80 -5.57 -7.33
N GLN A 144 -14.60 -6.32 -8.41
CA GLN A 144 -15.17 -6.00 -9.73
C GLN A 144 -16.70 -5.96 -9.69
N GLU A 145 -17.34 -6.96 -9.09
CA GLU A 145 -18.79 -6.97 -8.92
C GLU A 145 -19.30 -5.74 -8.14
N MET A 146 -18.53 -5.30 -7.12
CA MET A 146 -18.87 -4.08 -6.37
C MET A 146 -18.70 -2.82 -7.21
N LEU A 147 -17.63 -2.75 -8.02
CA LEU A 147 -17.40 -1.63 -8.94
C LEU A 147 -18.54 -1.52 -9.98
N ASP A 148 -18.98 -2.66 -10.53
CA ASP A 148 -20.10 -2.71 -11.49
C ASP A 148 -21.43 -2.24 -10.86
N LYS A 149 -21.58 -2.40 -9.53
CA LYS A 149 -22.73 -1.90 -8.76
C LYS A 149 -22.57 -0.43 -8.34
N GLY A 150 -21.58 0.29 -8.85
CA GLY A 150 -21.35 1.71 -8.56
C GLY A 150 -20.60 2.00 -7.24
N TRP A 151 -20.06 0.97 -6.57
CA TRP A 151 -19.15 1.16 -5.44
C TRP A 151 -17.78 1.58 -5.92
N PHE A 152 -17.05 2.35 -5.13
CA PHE A 152 -15.67 2.72 -5.43
C PHE A 152 -14.77 2.47 -4.21
N PRO A 153 -13.51 2.06 -4.42
CA PRO A 153 -12.58 1.87 -3.32
C PRO A 153 -12.17 3.21 -2.73
N LEU A 154 -12.34 3.36 -1.42
CA LEU A 154 -11.85 4.50 -0.68
C LEU A 154 -10.34 4.32 -0.46
N SER A 155 -9.57 4.42 -1.53
CA SER A 155 -8.13 4.22 -1.44
C SER A 155 -7.41 5.53 -1.20
N ARG A 156 -6.36 5.45 -0.38
CA ARG A 156 -5.25 6.40 -0.45
C ARG A 156 -4.58 6.23 -1.81
N ASP A 157 -3.83 7.24 -2.27
CA ASP A 157 -3.02 7.19 -3.51
C ASP A 157 -1.86 6.16 -3.44
N SER A 158 -2.14 4.98 -2.91
CA SER A 158 -1.20 3.88 -2.76
C SER A 158 -1.42 2.86 -3.89
N ARG A 159 -0.35 2.21 -4.32
CA ARG A 159 -0.42 1.13 -5.32
C ARG A 159 -1.15 -0.10 -4.79
N VAL A 160 -1.10 -0.29 -3.48
CA VAL A 160 -1.75 -1.39 -2.76
C VAL A 160 -2.79 -0.77 -1.82
N PRO A 161 -4.03 -0.54 -2.28
CA PRO A 161 -5.07 0.17 -1.53
C PRO A 161 -5.69 -0.69 -0.41
N VAL A 162 -4.91 -1.56 0.21
CA VAL A 162 -5.38 -2.44 1.30
C VAL A 162 -4.59 -2.20 2.58
N ILE A 163 -5.28 -2.36 3.70
CA ILE A 163 -4.69 -2.29 5.04
C ILE A 163 -4.60 -3.70 5.60
N PHE A 164 -3.41 -4.05 6.09
CA PHE A 164 -3.18 -5.37 6.65
C PHE A 164 -3.48 -5.41 8.15
N SER A 165 -4.25 -6.41 8.57
CA SER A 165 -4.56 -6.69 9.97
C SER A 165 -4.24 -8.14 10.31
N LYS A 166 -3.85 -8.41 11.58
CA LYS A 166 -3.72 -9.78 12.09
C LYS A 166 -5.07 -10.34 12.50
N SER A 167 -5.92 -9.50 13.04
CA SER A 167 -7.25 -9.86 13.55
C SER A 167 -8.35 -9.40 12.60
N ARG A 168 -9.47 -10.10 12.63
CA ARG A 168 -10.69 -9.71 11.91
C ARG A 168 -11.23 -8.40 12.49
N ARG A 169 -11.60 -7.47 11.64
CA ARG A 169 -12.29 -6.24 12.03
C ARG A 169 -13.73 -6.28 11.51
N VAL A 170 -14.68 -6.04 12.37
CA VAL A 170 -16.12 -6.11 12.03
C VAL A 170 -16.66 -4.77 11.56
N ARG A 171 -16.05 -3.69 11.98
CA ARG A 171 -16.42 -2.33 11.56
C ARG A 171 -15.17 -1.60 11.11
N GLY A 172 -15.24 -0.82 10.06
CA GLY A 172 -14.16 -0.10 9.39
C GLY A 172 -12.98 0.35 10.25
N LEU A 173 -12.07 1.08 9.67
CA LEU A 173 -10.86 1.56 10.34
C LEU A 173 -11.22 2.37 11.61
N GLY A 174 -11.09 1.77 12.76
CA GLY A 174 -11.26 2.45 14.06
C GLY A 174 -12.24 1.82 15.03
N THR A 175 -12.89 0.74 14.67
CA THR A 175 -13.90 0.13 15.56
C THR A 175 -13.61 -1.35 15.85
N ALA A 176 -13.96 -1.74 17.04
CA ALA A 176 -13.83 -3.02 17.72
C ALA A 176 -13.25 -4.22 16.94
N VAL A 177 -12.10 -4.70 17.42
CA VAL A 177 -11.56 -6.02 17.09
C VAL A 177 -12.42 -7.05 17.80
N LEU A 178 -13.12 -7.93 17.07
CA LEU A 178 -13.71 -9.11 17.69
C LEU A 178 -12.61 -10.14 17.96
N PRO A 179 -12.60 -10.77 19.16
CA PRO A 179 -11.77 -11.93 19.37
C PRO A 179 -12.15 -13.01 18.34
N GLU A 180 -11.15 -13.67 17.77
CA GLU A 180 -11.39 -14.86 16.96
C GLU A 180 -12.03 -15.89 17.88
N GLU A 181 -13.27 -16.29 17.61
CA GLU A 181 -13.80 -17.51 18.18
C GLU A 181 -12.90 -18.64 17.69
N GLU A 182 -12.13 -19.20 18.62
CA GLU A 182 -11.47 -20.48 18.44
C GLU A 182 -12.56 -21.53 18.18
N THR A 183 -12.89 -21.72 16.92
CA THR A 183 -13.65 -22.90 16.54
C THR A 183 -12.70 -24.08 16.66
N ARG A 184 -12.85 -24.78 17.79
CA ARG A 184 -12.41 -26.15 18.00
C ARG A 184 -12.88 -27.07 16.86
#